data_48d7508e130f1c69af4ff5195fb4898f
#
_entry.id   48d7508e130f1c69af4ff5195fb4898f
#
_cell.length_a   1.000
_cell.length_b   1.000
_cell.length_c   1.000
_cell.angle_alpha   90.00
_cell.angle_beta   90.00
_cell.angle_gamma   90.00
#
_symmetry.space_group_name_H-M   'P 1'
#
loop_
_entity.id
_entity.type
_entity.pdbx_description
1 polymer ?
#
loop_
_entity_poly.entity_id
_entity_poly.type
_entity_poly.pdbx_seq_one_letter_code
_entity_poly.pdbx_strand_id
1 'polypeptide(L)'
;MADNYYDSEDFRNILKSYEESEKAGENRFFDSDDLLNIADYYCLHGKVPQARAIVDKVLEMFPDSNDALLMKSRMFLTYDHDPDKADKVAEMVSDKHDVDYAYLKAEILLSRGMGEEAEALLQKVYDEADDEEPEEIAEEISKIYIDYNNMTLAKKWFERSGNDDFTSKKELEVRILISEGNIEESQKILNELIDDDPYNTLYWNLLSTTQYMSDNIEDAITSSEYSLAINPNDEEAILNKANGLYKLGNYEDAIDYYKRFMRLRPDEESGDMMIGVSLIAQNRIQEGVEYLKKAEKNISIDSTHNNEIYQELVIALCKLNRFDEALMYIKKSESADCEHNEMKVLQGYVLMNKGDFEGGRECYQQALSDSGYAPMIYLKIGMALYENRLYTAAYMTTKSLLEICPEEMVEAYAYHALFCYYVRKDDEYLEYRKIAYEKDPKLAEMVLGEITL
;
A
#
# COMPACT_ATOMS: atom_id res chain seq x y z
N MET A 1 13.65 -16.34 -15.30
CA MET A 1 14.97 -17.04 -15.51
C MET A 1 15.93 -16.88 -14.31
N ALA A 2 15.90 -15.78 -13.57
CA ALA A 2 16.79 -15.55 -12.41
C ALA A 2 16.56 -16.54 -11.25
N ASP A 3 15.31 -16.85 -10.90
CA ASP A 3 15.00 -17.74 -9.76
C ASP A 3 15.55 -19.16 -9.93
N ASN A 4 15.64 -19.66 -11.16
CA ASN A 4 16.17 -20.99 -11.43
C ASN A 4 17.69 -21.06 -11.35
N TYR A 5 18.41 -19.93 -11.51
CA TYR A 5 19.86 -19.88 -11.41
C TYR A 5 20.33 -19.96 -9.95
N TYR A 6 19.71 -19.23 -9.03
CA TYR A 6 20.06 -19.21 -7.61
C TYR A 6 19.80 -20.54 -6.92
N ASP A 7 18.94 -21.38 -7.48
CA ASP A 7 18.70 -22.73 -7.03
C ASP A 7 19.63 -23.79 -7.64
N SER A 8 20.45 -23.39 -8.60
CA SER A 8 21.42 -24.30 -9.24
C SER A 8 22.51 -24.77 -8.26
N GLU A 9 23.02 -25.99 -8.50
CA GLU A 9 24.14 -26.53 -7.72
C GLU A 9 25.41 -25.68 -7.89
N ASP A 10 25.59 -25.11 -9.08
CA ASP A 10 26.76 -24.28 -9.41
C ASP A 10 26.72 -22.99 -8.57
N PHE A 11 25.62 -22.26 -8.55
CA PHE A 11 25.51 -21.03 -7.74
C PHE A 11 25.64 -21.34 -6.23
N ARG A 12 25.00 -22.40 -5.73
CA ARG A 12 25.11 -22.79 -4.31
C ARG A 12 26.56 -23.11 -3.91
N ASN A 13 27.34 -23.71 -4.81
CA ASN A 13 28.76 -23.98 -4.59
C ASN A 13 29.59 -22.69 -4.56
N ILE A 14 29.31 -21.75 -5.46
CA ILE A 14 29.96 -20.43 -5.51
C ILE A 14 29.66 -19.64 -4.23
N LEU A 15 28.38 -19.54 -3.86
CA LEU A 15 27.94 -18.86 -2.64
C LEU A 15 28.58 -19.45 -1.39
N LYS A 16 28.58 -20.78 -1.26
CA LYS A 16 29.23 -21.47 -0.13
C LYS A 16 30.72 -21.19 -0.08
N SER A 17 31.42 -21.24 -1.21
CA SER A 17 32.85 -20.95 -1.31
C SER A 17 33.14 -19.50 -0.90
N TYR A 18 32.29 -18.56 -1.29
CA TYR A 18 32.38 -17.15 -0.90
C TYR A 18 32.22 -16.99 0.61
N GLU A 19 31.14 -17.54 1.18
CA GLU A 19 30.88 -17.43 2.61
C GLU A 19 31.96 -18.11 3.50
N GLU A 20 32.55 -19.21 3.03
CA GLU A 20 33.67 -19.88 3.72
C GLU A 20 34.93 -19.01 3.70
N SER A 21 35.21 -18.37 2.56
CA SER A 21 36.36 -17.48 2.37
C SER A 21 36.23 -16.22 3.27
N GLU A 22 35.06 -15.61 3.33
CA GLU A 22 34.80 -14.45 4.20
C GLU A 22 34.97 -14.83 5.71
N LYS A 23 34.43 -15.98 6.12
CA LYS A 23 34.56 -16.48 7.51
C LYS A 23 36.02 -16.80 7.88
N ALA A 24 36.80 -17.29 6.92
CA ALA A 24 38.21 -17.61 7.13
C ALA A 24 39.14 -16.39 7.03
N GLY A 25 38.64 -15.25 6.53
CA GLY A 25 39.48 -14.08 6.20
C GLY A 25 40.46 -14.36 5.07
N GLU A 26 40.12 -15.28 4.18
CA GLU A 26 40.96 -15.66 3.04
C GLU A 26 40.63 -14.80 1.83
N ASN A 27 41.64 -14.32 1.11
CA ASN A 27 41.48 -13.64 -0.18
C ASN A 27 41.36 -14.67 -1.31
N ARG A 28 40.20 -15.31 -1.47
CA ARG A 28 39.92 -16.07 -2.69
C ARG A 28 39.51 -15.12 -3.80
N PHE A 29 39.96 -15.45 -5.02
CA PHE A 29 39.53 -14.73 -6.21
C PHE A 29 38.18 -15.29 -6.67
N PHE A 30 37.24 -14.38 -6.88
CA PHE A 30 35.98 -14.59 -7.56
C PHE A 30 35.93 -13.61 -8.73
N ASP A 31 35.30 -13.98 -9.82
CA ASP A 31 35.13 -13.02 -10.91
C ASP A 31 34.00 -11.99 -10.59
N SER A 32 33.89 -10.99 -11.45
CA SER A 32 32.95 -9.90 -11.27
C SER A 32 31.51 -10.40 -11.25
N ASP A 33 31.17 -11.29 -12.18
CA ASP A 33 29.84 -11.77 -12.40
C ASP A 33 29.36 -12.65 -11.24
N ASP A 34 30.23 -13.54 -10.75
CA ASP A 34 29.95 -14.34 -9.55
C ASP A 34 29.66 -13.47 -8.34
N LEU A 35 30.47 -12.41 -8.14
CA LEU A 35 30.26 -11.49 -7.01
C LEU A 35 28.96 -10.69 -7.14
N LEU A 36 28.63 -10.20 -8.34
CA LEU A 36 27.39 -9.48 -8.57
C LEU A 36 26.17 -10.38 -8.42
N ASN A 37 26.23 -11.63 -8.89
CA ASN A 37 25.17 -12.62 -8.64
C ASN A 37 24.97 -12.91 -7.15
N ILE A 38 26.07 -12.98 -6.36
CA ILE A 38 25.96 -13.13 -4.89
C ILE A 38 25.37 -11.86 -4.26
N ALA A 39 25.72 -10.68 -4.75
CA ALA A 39 25.15 -9.44 -4.24
C ALA A 39 23.66 -9.36 -4.53
N ASP A 40 23.22 -9.74 -5.73
CA ASP A 40 21.80 -9.78 -6.09
C ASP A 40 21.04 -10.80 -5.22
N TYR A 41 21.58 -12.01 -5.09
CA TYR A 41 21.03 -13.01 -4.16
C TYR A 41 20.87 -12.46 -2.73
N TYR A 42 21.85 -11.68 -2.25
CA TYR A 42 21.75 -11.07 -0.92
C TYR A 42 20.71 -9.95 -0.85
N CYS A 43 20.50 -9.20 -1.93
CA CYS A 43 19.41 -8.23 -2.03
C CYS A 43 18.04 -8.91 -1.91
N LEU A 44 17.82 -9.99 -2.68
CA LEU A 44 16.58 -10.79 -2.65
C LEU A 44 16.30 -11.39 -1.25
N HIS A 45 17.35 -11.64 -0.46
CA HIS A 45 17.22 -12.19 0.90
C HIS A 45 17.34 -11.15 2.02
N GLY A 46 17.14 -9.86 1.70
CA GLY A 46 17.15 -8.76 2.67
C GLY A 46 18.53 -8.44 3.30
N LYS A 47 19.61 -9.02 2.78
CA LYS A 47 20.99 -8.80 3.27
C LYS A 47 21.66 -7.61 2.56
N VAL A 48 20.95 -6.50 2.43
CA VAL A 48 21.39 -5.31 1.68
C VAL A 48 22.77 -4.78 2.09
N PRO A 49 23.15 -4.70 3.40
CA PRO A 49 24.49 -4.26 3.78
C PRO A 49 25.61 -5.16 3.24
N GLN A 50 25.40 -6.48 3.19
CA GLN A 50 26.35 -7.43 2.65
C GLN A 50 26.44 -7.32 1.12
N ALA A 51 25.32 -7.20 0.42
CA ALA A 51 25.26 -6.95 -1.01
C ALA A 51 26.06 -5.67 -1.38
N ARG A 52 25.83 -4.59 -0.65
CA ARG A 52 26.51 -3.32 -0.84
C ARG A 52 28.05 -3.45 -0.70
N ALA A 53 28.49 -4.16 0.33
CA ALA A 53 29.93 -4.41 0.53
C ALA A 53 30.57 -5.20 -0.63
N ILE A 54 29.81 -6.14 -1.23
CA ILE A 54 30.29 -6.89 -2.40
C ILE A 54 30.37 -5.97 -3.63
N VAL A 55 29.36 -5.19 -3.90
CA VAL A 55 29.35 -4.25 -5.03
C VAL A 55 30.50 -3.22 -4.90
N ASP A 56 30.72 -2.69 -3.70
CA ASP A 56 31.85 -1.79 -3.45
C ASP A 56 33.17 -2.48 -3.68
N LYS A 57 33.34 -3.74 -3.26
CA LYS A 57 34.53 -4.56 -3.51
C LYS A 57 34.78 -4.81 -5.02
N VAL A 58 33.70 -5.07 -5.78
CA VAL A 58 33.79 -5.20 -7.25
C VAL A 58 34.30 -3.89 -7.87
N LEU A 59 33.74 -2.74 -7.46
CA LEU A 59 34.13 -1.44 -7.98
C LEU A 59 35.57 -1.01 -7.53
N GLU A 60 36.06 -1.50 -6.40
CA GLU A 60 37.47 -1.32 -6.02
C GLU A 60 38.41 -2.10 -6.95
N MET A 61 37.99 -3.30 -7.38
CA MET A 61 38.81 -4.13 -8.30
C MET A 61 38.62 -3.72 -9.77
N PHE A 62 37.43 -3.34 -10.15
CA PHE A 62 36.97 -3.02 -11.51
C PHE A 62 36.17 -1.72 -11.51
N PRO A 63 36.81 -0.54 -11.43
CA PRO A 63 36.13 0.75 -11.31
C PRO A 63 35.20 1.10 -12.48
N ASP A 64 35.46 0.52 -13.65
CA ASP A 64 34.71 0.76 -14.89
C ASP A 64 33.71 -0.36 -15.20
N SER A 65 33.38 -1.25 -14.24
CA SER A 65 32.36 -2.29 -14.41
C SER A 65 30.98 -1.64 -14.51
N ASN A 66 30.36 -1.67 -15.70
CA ASN A 66 29.05 -1.12 -15.94
C ASN A 66 27.99 -1.80 -15.07
N ASP A 67 27.98 -3.13 -14.98
CA ASP A 67 27.01 -3.89 -14.20
C ASP A 67 27.06 -3.56 -12.70
N ALA A 68 28.28 -3.42 -12.15
CA ALA A 68 28.46 -3.00 -10.76
C ALA A 68 28.01 -1.56 -10.52
N LEU A 69 28.21 -0.64 -11.50
CA LEU A 69 27.73 0.73 -11.42
C LEU A 69 26.21 0.79 -11.52
N LEU A 70 25.59 0.03 -12.43
CA LEU A 70 24.14 -0.08 -12.56
C LEU A 70 23.53 -0.61 -11.26
N MET A 71 24.06 -1.72 -10.73
CA MET A 71 23.59 -2.30 -9.48
C MET A 71 23.72 -1.33 -8.30
N LYS A 72 24.88 -0.64 -8.18
CA LYS A 72 25.09 0.37 -7.13
C LYS A 72 24.09 1.52 -7.24
N SER A 73 23.83 1.98 -8.46
CA SER A 73 22.86 3.03 -8.71
C SER A 73 21.44 2.60 -8.31
N ARG A 74 21.00 1.39 -8.71
CA ARG A 74 19.71 0.82 -8.27
C ARG A 74 19.63 0.71 -6.75
N MET A 75 20.72 0.33 -6.06
CA MET A 75 20.74 0.28 -4.59
C MET A 75 20.49 1.63 -3.94
N PHE A 76 21.04 2.74 -4.50
CA PHE A 76 20.72 4.09 -4.03
C PHE A 76 19.26 4.46 -4.28
N LEU A 77 18.69 4.01 -5.39
CA LEU A 77 17.31 4.31 -5.76
C LEU A 77 16.32 3.54 -4.86
N THR A 78 16.53 2.23 -4.74
CA THR A 78 15.56 1.32 -4.08
C THR A 78 15.65 1.35 -2.56
N TYR A 79 16.87 1.37 -1.99
CA TYR A 79 17.06 1.23 -0.54
C TYR A 79 17.34 2.54 0.18
N ASP A 80 18.00 3.51 -0.49
CA ASP A 80 18.31 4.80 0.12
C ASP A 80 17.30 5.89 -0.27
N HIS A 81 16.41 5.61 -1.24
CA HIS A 81 15.46 6.57 -1.83
C HIS A 81 16.15 7.89 -2.24
N ASP A 82 17.38 7.78 -2.80
CA ASP A 82 18.21 8.93 -3.16
C ASP A 82 18.49 8.93 -4.68
N PRO A 83 17.53 9.45 -5.49
CA PRO A 83 17.68 9.50 -6.93
C PRO A 83 18.87 10.37 -7.41
N ASP A 84 19.32 11.31 -6.59
CA ASP A 84 20.45 12.17 -6.94
C ASP A 84 21.80 11.45 -6.82
N LYS A 85 21.93 10.56 -5.82
CA LYS A 85 23.10 9.67 -5.75
C LYS A 85 23.04 8.58 -6.80
N ALA A 86 21.87 7.99 -7.04
CA ALA A 86 21.67 7.03 -8.10
C ALA A 86 22.11 7.59 -9.44
N ASP A 87 21.66 8.78 -9.80
CA ASP A 87 21.98 9.46 -11.06
C ASP A 87 23.49 9.75 -11.20
N LYS A 88 24.13 10.22 -10.13
CA LYS A 88 25.59 10.45 -10.14
C LYS A 88 26.40 9.19 -10.42
N VAL A 89 25.96 8.05 -9.89
CA VAL A 89 26.64 6.76 -10.15
C VAL A 89 26.32 6.27 -11.57
N ALA A 90 25.05 6.39 -12.01
CA ALA A 90 24.64 6.04 -13.37
C ALA A 90 25.46 6.82 -14.43
N GLU A 91 25.78 8.10 -14.20
CA GLU A 91 26.60 8.89 -15.13
C GLU A 91 28.04 8.37 -15.30
N MET A 92 28.52 7.51 -14.39
CA MET A 92 29.84 6.86 -14.50
C MET A 92 29.83 5.65 -15.46
N VAL A 93 28.66 5.13 -15.81
CA VAL A 93 28.52 4.03 -16.77
C VAL A 93 29.06 4.49 -18.13
N SER A 94 29.95 3.67 -18.72
CA SER A 94 30.65 4.02 -19.96
C SER A 94 29.78 3.78 -21.20
N ASP A 95 28.99 2.70 -21.20
CA ASP A 95 28.05 2.39 -22.28
C ASP A 95 26.66 2.97 -21.95
N LYS A 96 26.35 4.13 -22.54
CA LYS A 96 25.05 4.80 -22.39
C LYS A 96 24.04 4.37 -23.46
N HIS A 97 24.40 3.46 -24.34
CA HIS A 97 23.50 2.85 -25.33
C HIS A 97 22.94 1.52 -24.84
N ASP A 98 23.45 1.02 -23.72
CA ASP A 98 22.93 -0.17 -23.05
C ASP A 98 21.49 0.03 -22.61
N VAL A 99 20.66 -0.97 -22.88
CA VAL A 99 19.23 -0.96 -22.53
C VAL A 99 19.03 -0.87 -21.02
N ASP A 100 19.84 -1.59 -20.23
CA ASP A 100 19.82 -1.55 -18.76
C ASP A 100 20.16 -0.17 -18.19
N TYR A 101 21.07 0.56 -18.85
CA TYR A 101 21.31 1.96 -18.49
C TYR A 101 20.09 2.84 -18.73
N ALA A 102 19.39 2.64 -19.85
CA ALA A 102 18.19 3.41 -20.18
C ALA A 102 17.03 3.09 -19.21
N TYR A 103 16.86 1.82 -18.83
CA TYR A 103 15.88 1.43 -17.80
C TYR A 103 16.16 2.11 -16.46
N LEU A 104 17.41 2.03 -15.98
CA LEU A 104 17.81 2.70 -14.75
C LEU A 104 17.58 4.23 -14.80
N LYS A 105 17.87 4.87 -15.93
CA LYS A 105 17.63 6.31 -16.11
C LYS A 105 16.12 6.63 -16.07
N ALA A 106 15.28 5.76 -16.65
CA ALA A 106 13.83 5.91 -16.58
C ALA A 106 13.32 5.75 -15.13
N GLU A 107 13.81 4.75 -14.39
CA GLU A 107 13.51 4.57 -12.96
C GLU A 107 13.89 5.81 -12.13
N ILE A 108 15.07 6.41 -12.38
CA ILE A 108 15.50 7.66 -11.74
C ILE A 108 14.56 8.82 -12.09
N LEU A 109 14.13 8.94 -13.35
CA LEU A 109 13.18 9.97 -13.77
C LEU A 109 11.81 9.78 -13.12
N LEU A 110 11.32 8.56 -13.07
CA LEU A 110 10.04 8.23 -12.40
C LEU A 110 10.09 8.56 -10.92
N SER A 111 11.18 8.23 -10.23
CA SER A 111 11.35 8.56 -8.80
C SER A 111 11.41 10.07 -8.53
N ARG A 112 11.75 10.88 -9.53
CA ARG A 112 11.72 12.36 -9.47
C ARG A 112 10.38 12.95 -9.89
N GLY A 113 9.39 12.12 -10.25
CA GLY A 113 8.11 12.57 -10.77
C GLY A 113 8.14 13.08 -12.22
N MET A 114 9.20 12.78 -12.97
CA MET A 114 9.41 13.21 -14.37
C MET A 114 8.91 12.13 -15.34
N GLY A 115 7.61 11.79 -15.23
CA GLY A 115 7.02 10.66 -15.97
C GLY A 115 7.01 10.84 -17.49
N GLU A 116 6.86 12.07 -18.00
CA GLU A 116 6.86 12.34 -19.44
C GLU A 116 8.25 12.09 -20.06
N GLU A 117 9.30 12.50 -19.37
CA GLU A 117 10.68 12.28 -19.82
C GLU A 117 11.07 10.80 -19.76
N ALA A 118 10.61 10.08 -18.72
CA ALA A 118 10.79 8.64 -18.60
C ALA A 118 10.10 7.89 -19.76
N GLU A 119 8.84 8.22 -20.07
CA GLU A 119 8.10 7.61 -21.16
C GLU A 119 8.76 7.91 -22.52
N ALA A 120 9.25 9.14 -22.75
CA ALA A 120 9.96 9.49 -23.97
C ALA A 120 11.26 8.70 -24.13
N LEU A 121 12.00 8.47 -23.04
CA LEU A 121 13.21 7.67 -23.04
C LEU A 121 12.91 6.19 -23.35
N LEU A 122 11.93 5.60 -22.66
CA LEU A 122 11.55 4.19 -22.86
C LEU A 122 10.95 3.94 -24.24
N GLN A 123 10.14 4.88 -24.75
CA GLN A 123 9.62 4.79 -26.12
C GLN A 123 10.76 4.81 -27.15
N LYS A 124 11.79 5.63 -26.93
CA LYS A 124 12.95 5.66 -27.82
C LYS A 124 13.72 4.33 -27.80
N VAL A 125 13.91 3.71 -26.62
CA VAL A 125 14.55 2.39 -26.50
C VAL A 125 13.78 1.34 -27.29
N TYR A 126 12.45 1.34 -27.15
CA TYR A 126 11.57 0.43 -27.89
C TYR A 126 11.63 0.65 -29.42
N ASP A 127 11.65 1.91 -29.86
CA ASP A 127 11.68 2.26 -31.29
C ASP A 127 13.05 1.95 -31.95
N GLU A 128 14.13 1.93 -31.17
CA GLU A 128 15.51 1.62 -31.62
C GLU A 128 15.82 0.12 -31.48
N ALA A 129 14.91 -0.70 -30.92
CA ALA A 129 15.08 -2.15 -30.77
C ALA A 129 15.16 -2.87 -32.14
N ASP A 130 15.96 -3.91 -32.20
CA ASP A 130 16.02 -4.80 -33.34
C ASP A 130 14.73 -5.64 -33.43
N ASP A 131 14.40 -6.17 -34.64
CA ASP A 131 13.13 -6.84 -34.95
C ASP A 131 12.83 -8.09 -34.03
N GLU A 132 13.80 -8.60 -33.30
CA GLU A 132 13.67 -9.80 -32.46
C GLU A 132 13.47 -9.52 -30.94
N GLU A 133 13.65 -8.26 -30.48
CA GLU A 133 13.64 -7.91 -29.04
C GLU A 133 12.51 -6.97 -28.57
N PRO A 134 11.67 -6.37 -29.43
CA PRO A 134 10.72 -5.35 -28.98
C PRO A 134 9.69 -5.87 -27.97
N GLU A 135 9.36 -7.15 -28.02
CA GLU A 135 8.39 -7.76 -27.11
C GLU A 135 8.97 -7.89 -25.69
N GLU A 136 10.25 -8.29 -25.56
CA GLU A 136 10.96 -8.37 -24.27
C GLU A 136 11.17 -6.98 -23.65
N ILE A 137 11.52 -5.99 -24.49
CA ILE A 137 11.65 -4.59 -24.06
C ILE A 137 10.32 -4.06 -23.54
N ALA A 138 9.21 -4.33 -24.24
CA ALA A 138 7.88 -3.90 -23.81
C ALA A 138 7.46 -4.56 -22.48
N GLU A 139 7.82 -5.83 -22.27
CA GLU A 139 7.59 -6.54 -21.02
C GLU A 139 8.36 -5.88 -19.86
N GLU A 140 9.65 -5.57 -20.06
CA GLU A 140 10.49 -4.94 -19.03
C GLU A 140 10.01 -3.52 -18.70
N ILE A 141 9.62 -2.75 -19.73
CA ILE A 141 9.01 -1.42 -19.51
C ILE A 141 7.69 -1.54 -18.71
N SER A 142 6.88 -2.57 -18.99
CA SER A 142 5.65 -2.82 -18.21
C SER A 142 5.95 -3.08 -16.74
N LYS A 143 6.99 -3.87 -16.43
CA LYS A 143 7.44 -4.13 -15.05
C LYS A 143 7.85 -2.83 -14.35
N ILE A 144 8.66 -2.01 -15.01
CA ILE A 144 9.08 -0.71 -14.47
C ILE A 144 7.84 0.12 -14.08
N TYR A 145 6.83 0.22 -14.94
CA TYR A 145 5.64 1.00 -14.61
C TYR A 145 4.78 0.38 -13.51
N ILE A 146 4.75 -0.95 -13.36
CA ILE A 146 4.12 -1.63 -12.22
C ILE A 146 4.83 -1.24 -10.92
N ASP A 147 6.15 -1.30 -10.89
CA ASP A 147 6.95 -1.00 -9.69
C ASP A 147 6.81 0.47 -9.26
N TYR A 148 6.57 1.38 -10.20
CA TYR A 148 6.25 2.79 -9.95
C TYR A 148 4.75 3.09 -9.85
N ASN A 149 3.91 2.06 -9.69
CA ASN A 149 2.46 2.16 -9.50
C ASN A 149 1.72 2.93 -10.60
N ASN A 150 2.25 2.93 -11.82
CA ASN A 150 1.59 3.52 -13.00
C ASN A 150 0.93 2.44 -13.86
N MET A 151 -0.18 1.90 -13.38
CA MET A 151 -0.87 0.78 -14.01
C MET A 151 -1.41 1.10 -15.43
N THR A 152 -1.69 2.37 -15.71
CA THR A 152 -2.15 2.81 -17.06
C THR A 152 -1.05 2.62 -18.10
N LEU A 153 0.17 3.05 -17.80
CA LEU A 153 1.30 2.86 -18.70
C LEU A 153 1.78 1.41 -18.69
N ALA A 154 1.77 0.74 -17.53
CA ALA A 154 2.07 -0.68 -17.44
C ALA A 154 1.23 -1.50 -18.42
N LYS A 155 -0.10 -1.32 -18.40
CA LYS A 155 -1.02 -1.99 -19.35
C LYS A 155 -0.72 -1.66 -20.79
N LYS A 156 -0.50 -0.37 -21.11
CA LYS A 156 -0.17 0.07 -22.48
C LYS A 156 1.06 -0.66 -23.02
N TRP A 157 2.08 -0.87 -22.20
CA TRP A 157 3.31 -1.56 -22.59
C TRP A 157 3.13 -3.08 -22.59
N PHE A 158 2.38 -3.63 -21.63
CA PHE A 158 2.01 -5.04 -21.62
C PHE A 158 1.30 -5.48 -22.90
N GLU A 159 0.38 -4.66 -23.45
CA GLU A 159 -0.30 -4.94 -24.71
C GLU A 159 0.64 -4.99 -25.93
N ARG A 160 1.87 -4.47 -25.80
CA ARG A 160 2.90 -4.50 -26.84
C ARG A 160 3.88 -5.66 -26.68
N SER A 161 3.88 -6.34 -25.55
CA SER A 161 4.83 -7.43 -25.26
C SER A 161 4.48 -8.77 -25.95
N GLY A 162 3.60 -8.76 -26.95
CA GLY A 162 3.23 -9.98 -27.71
C GLY A 162 2.19 -10.85 -27.01
N ASN A 163 2.03 -12.11 -27.43
CA ASN A 163 1.02 -13.04 -26.90
C ASN A 163 1.63 -14.36 -26.39
N ASP A 164 2.88 -14.34 -25.98
CA ASP A 164 3.53 -15.54 -25.49
C ASP A 164 3.03 -15.95 -24.10
N ASP A 165 2.90 -17.24 -23.84
CA ASP A 165 2.38 -17.80 -22.60
C ASP A 165 3.54 -18.09 -21.60
N PHE A 166 4.39 -17.08 -21.37
CA PHE A 166 5.46 -17.18 -20.39
C PHE A 166 4.99 -16.84 -18.97
N THR A 167 5.59 -17.47 -17.98
CA THR A 167 5.29 -17.27 -16.56
C THR A 167 5.43 -15.79 -16.16
N SER A 168 6.50 -15.12 -16.59
CA SER A 168 6.75 -13.67 -16.30
C SER A 168 5.61 -12.79 -16.79
N LYS A 169 5.04 -13.11 -17.94
CA LYS A 169 3.94 -12.37 -18.53
C LYS A 169 2.63 -12.59 -17.78
N LYS A 170 2.34 -13.82 -17.36
CA LYS A 170 1.19 -14.11 -16.49
C LYS A 170 1.27 -13.36 -15.17
N GLU A 171 2.47 -13.22 -14.59
CA GLU A 171 2.68 -12.43 -13.37
C GLU A 171 2.33 -10.95 -13.56
N LEU A 172 2.75 -10.35 -14.68
CA LEU A 172 2.40 -8.96 -15.01
C LEU A 172 0.90 -8.80 -15.26
N GLU A 173 0.30 -9.74 -16.02
CA GLU A 173 -1.13 -9.75 -16.30
C GLU A 173 -1.96 -9.79 -15.02
N VAL A 174 -1.58 -10.63 -14.06
CA VAL A 174 -2.23 -10.70 -12.74
C VAL A 174 -2.20 -9.35 -12.03
N ARG A 175 -1.03 -8.69 -11.97
CA ARG A 175 -0.90 -7.38 -11.30
C ARG A 175 -1.74 -6.30 -11.97
N ILE A 176 -1.81 -6.30 -13.31
CA ILE A 176 -2.65 -5.38 -14.07
C ILE A 176 -4.14 -5.68 -13.81
N LEU A 177 -4.57 -6.95 -13.86
CA LEU A 177 -5.95 -7.35 -13.62
C LEU A 177 -6.42 -6.99 -12.20
N ILE A 178 -5.56 -7.16 -11.19
CA ILE A 178 -5.83 -6.74 -9.80
C ILE A 178 -6.08 -5.22 -9.76
N SER A 179 -5.25 -4.44 -10.42
CA SER A 179 -5.40 -2.98 -10.44
C SER A 179 -6.67 -2.49 -11.14
N GLU A 180 -7.17 -3.27 -12.11
CA GLU A 180 -8.43 -3.02 -12.82
C GLU A 180 -9.67 -3.53 -12.07
N GLY A 181 -9.48 -4.24 -10.96
CA GLY A 181 -10.56 -4.87 -10.21
C GLY A 181 -11.11 -6.14 -10.87
N ASN A 182 -10.40 -6.70 -11.86
CA ASN A 182 -10.76 -7.96 -12.55
C ASN A 182 -10.33 -9.19 -11.71
N ILE A 183 -10.89 -9.28 -10.51
CA ILE A 183 -10.44 -10.21 -9.48
C ILE A 183 -10.64 -11.69 -9.88
N GLU A 184 -11.76 -12.03 -10.50
CA GLU A 184 -12.04 -13.43 -10.89
C GLU A 184 -11.01 -13.96 -11.91
N GLU A 185 -10.64 -13.16 -12.91
CA GLU A 185 -9.66 -13.57 -13.92
C GLU A 185 -8.25 -13.64 -13.32
N SER A 186 -7.88 -12.67 -12.45
CA SER A 186 -6.58 -12.70 -11.75
C SER A 186 -6.44 -13.96 -10.87
N GLN A 187 -7.47 -14.36 -10.14
CA GLN A 187 -7.46 -15.59 -9.34
C GLN A 187 -7.32 -16.84 -10.18
N LYS A 188 -7.92 -16.87 -11.37
CA LYS A 188 -7.79 -18.02 -12.28
C LYS A 188 -6.34 -18.17 -12.75
N ILE A 189 -5.69 -17.09 -13.21
CA ILE A 189 -4.29 -17.12 -13.62
C ILE A 189 -3.37 -17.46 -12.44
N LEU A 190 -3.63 -16.93 -11.25
CA LEU A 190 -2.86 -17.25 -10.05
C LEU A 190 -2.94 -18.74 -9.69
N ASN A 191 -4.11 -19.37 -9.82
CA ASN A 191 -4.24 -20.80 -9.58
C ASN A 191 -3.43 -21.61 -10.60
N GLU A 192 -3.38 -21.21 -11.89
CA GLU A 192 -2.52 -21.86 -12.89
C GLU A 192 -1.03 -21.71 -12.51
N LEU A 193 -0.59 -20.51 -12.10
CA LEU A 193 0.79 -20.25 -11.65
C LEU A 193 1.16 -21.06 -10.41
N ILE A 194 0.24 -21.21 -9.46
CA ILE A 194 0.43 -22.01 -8.25
C ILE A 194 0.49 -23.51 -8.58
N ASP A 195 -0.30 -23.98 -9.55
CA ASP A 195 -0.25 -25.38 -10.00
C ASP A 195 1.12 -25.69 -10.65
N ASP A 196 1.73 -24.72 -11.34
CA ASP A 196 3.05 -24.84 -11.96
C ASP A 196 4.20 -24.71 -10.92
N ASP A 197 4.12 -23.74 -10.01
CA ASP A 197 5.08 -23.54 -8.91
C ASP A 197 4.40 -23.29 -7.56
N PRO A 198 4.03 -24.34 -6.83
CA PRO A 198 3.34 -24.24 -5.54
C PRO A 198 4.20 -23.70 -4.40
N TYR A 199 5.51 -23.53 -4.61
CA TYR A 199 6.44 -23.02 -3.59
C TYR A 199 6.79 -21.56 -3.77
N ASN A 200 6.22 -20.87 -4.74
CA ASN A 200 6.39 -19.44 -4.94
C ASN A 200 5.48 -18.64 -3.99
N THR A 201 6.07 -17.97 -3.01
CA THR A 201 5.33 -17.19 -2.02
C THR A 201 4.60 -15.99 -2.62
N LEU A 202 5.12 -15.41 -3.71
CA LEU A 202 4.49 -14.28 -4.41
C LEU A 202 3.08 -14.64 -4.89
N TYR A 203 2.90 -15.84 -5.46
CA TYR A 203 1.59 -16.26 -5.98
C TYR A 203 0.56 -16.44 -4.87
N TRP A 204 0.96 -17.02 -3.74
CA TRP A 204 0.10 -17.15 -2.57
C TRP A 204 -0.26 -15.81 -1.95
N ASN A 205 0.68 -14.85 -1.93
CA ASN A 205 0.44 -13.50 -1.43
C ASN A 205 -0.54 -12.74 -2.32
N LEU A 206 -0.35 -12.76 -3.65
CA LEU A 206 -1.27 -12.15 -4.60
C LEU A 206 -2.66 -12.81 -4.55
N LEU A 207 -2.72 -14.15 -4.39
CA LEU A 207 -4.00 -14.86 -4.22
C LEU A 207 -4.71 -14.43 -2.94
N SER A 208 -3.98 -14.32 -1.83
CA SER A 208 -4.51 -13.81 -0.56
C SER A 208 -5.08 -12.39 -0.71
N THR A 209 -4.35 -11.51 -1.39
CA THR A 209 -4.79 -10.11 -1.63
C THR A 209 -6.07 -10.09 -2.47
N THR A 210 -6.16 -10.87 -3.55
CA THR A 210 -7.36 -10.92 -4.39
C THR A 210 -8.57 -11.52 -3.67
N GLN A 211 -8.35 -12.54 -2.83
CA GLN A 211 -9.40 -13.13 -1.99
C GLN A 211 -9.90 -12.13 -0.94
N TYR A 212 -9.00 -11.35 -0.33
CA TYR A 212 -9.36 -10.28 0.58
C TYR A 212 -10.20 -9.20 -0.12
N MET A 213 -9.84 -8.79 -1.34
CA MET A 213 -10.59 -7.81 -2.14
C MET A 213 -11.99 -8.31 -2.53
N SER A 214 -12.15 -9.62 -2.75
CA SER A 214 -13.45 -10.24 -3.02
C SER A 214 -14.24 -10.62 -1.76
N ASP A 215 -13.78 -10.19 -0.57
CA ASP A 215 -14.41 -10.44 0.73
C ASP A 215 -14.40 -11.94 1.17
N ASN A 216 -13.56 -12.75 0.52
CA ASN A 216 -13.33 -14.16 0.87
C ASN A 216 -12.21 -14.27 1.92
N ILE A 217 -12.50 -13.76 3.13
CA ILE A 217 -11.46 -13.50 4.15
C ILE A 217 -10.83 -14.78 4.70
N GLU A 218 -11.59 -15.84 4.91
CA GLU A 218 -11.08 -17.13 5.38
C GLU A 218 -10.10 -17.76 4.37
N ASP A 219 -10.43 -17.67 3.06
CA ASP A 219 -9.54 -18.16 2.01
C ASP A 219 -8.27 -17.31 1.93
N ALA A 220 -8.36 -15.97 2.08
CA ALA A 220 -7.22 -15.07 2.12
C ALA A 220 -6.25 -15.43 3.26
N ILE A 221 -6.78 -15.72 4.45
CA ILE A 221 -5.97 -16.19 5.59
C ILE A 221 -5.29 -17.52 5.24
N THR A 222 -6.02 -18.44 4.63
CA THR A 222 -5.50 -19.76 4.25
C THR A 222 -4.36 -19.63 3.23
N SER A 223 -4.51 -18.78 2.21
CA SER A 223 -3.45 -18.51 1.22
C SER A 223 -2.21 -17.90 1.88
N SER A 224 -2.40 -16.96 2.82
CA SER A 224 -1.28 -16.43 3.62
C SER A 224 -0.59 -17.52 4.45
N GLU A 225 -1.32 -18.52 4.96
CA GLU A 225 -0.75 -19.64 5.71
C GLU A 225 0.11 -20.54 4.82
N TYR A 226 -0.26 -20.75 3.55
CA TYR A 226 0.59 -21.45 2.60
C TYR A 226 1.90 -20.71 2.34
N SER A 227 1.84 -19.39 2.11
CA SER A 227 3.05 -18.58 1.98
C SER A 227 3.93 -18.66 3.22
N LEU A 228 3.34 -18.56 4.43
CA LEU A 228 4.07 -18.65 5.71
C LEU A 228 4.62 -20.05 5.99
N ALA A 229 4.05 -21.11 5.43
CA ALA A 229 4.59 -22.46 5.54
C ALA A 229 5.85 -22.63 4.67
N ILE A 230 5.94 -21.92 3.54
CA ILE A 230 7.10 -21.89 2.65
C ILE A 230 8.18 -20.97 3.26
N ASN A 231 7.83 -19.71 3.53
CA ASN A 231 8.70 -18.72 4.16
C ASN A 231 8.08 -18.19 5.45
N PRO A 232 8.49 -18.67 6.62
CA PRO A 232 7.94 -18.19 7.89
C PRO A 232 8.15 -16.69 8.17
N ASN A 233 9.06 -16.02 7.49
CA ASN A 233 9.33 -14.61 7.66
C ASN A 233 8.89 -13.77 6.44
N ASP A 234 7.98 -14.28 5.63
CA ASP A 234 7.36 -13.52 4.56
C ASP A 234 6.55 -12.36 5.14
N GLU A 235 7.01 -11.14 4.89
CA GLU A 235 6.46 -9.92 5.47
C GLU A 235 5.04 -9.64 4.96
N GLU A 236 4.81 -9.86 3.66
CA GLU A 236 3.52 -9.67 3.02
C GLU A 236 2.49 -10.69 3.52
N ALA A 237 2.87 -11.95 3.61
CA ALA A 237 1.99 -13.00 4.14
C ALA A 237 1.62 -12.75 5.62
N ILE A 238 2.57 -12.27 6.44
CA ILE A 238 2.30 -11.90 7.84
C ILE A 238 1.27 -10.77 7.89
N LEU A 239 1.45 -9.75 7.05
CA LEU A 239 0.56 -8.59 7.00
C LEU A 239 -0.83 -8.97 6.46
N ASN A 240 -0.90 -9.74 5.37
CA ASN A 240 -2.15 -10.22 4.78
C ASN A 240 -2.96 -11.05 5.79
N LYS A 241 -2.29 -11.96 6.51
CA LYS A 241 -2.95 -12.74 7.57
C LYS A 241 -3.45 -11.86 8.71
N ALA A 242 -2.65 -10.88 9.16
CA ALA A 242 -3.06 -9.94 10.19
C ALA A 242 -4.30 -9.14 9.77
N ASN A 243 -4.31 -8.63 8.53
CA ASN A 243 -5.44 -7.89 7.96
C ASN A 243 -6.71 -8.76 7.87
N GLY A 244 -6.57 -10.01 7.43
CA GLY A 244 -7.68 -10.97 7.40
C GLY A 244 -8.26 -11.24 8.78
N LEU A 245 -7.42 -11.50 9.78
CA LEU A 245 -7.83 -11.70 11.18
C LEU A 245 -8.53 -10.47 11.76
N TYR A 246 -8.00 -9.27 11.48
CA TYR A 246 -8.63 -8.01 11.88
C TYR A 246 -10.03 -7.87 11.27
N LYS A 247 -10.18 -8.15 9.98
CA LYS A 247 -11.46 -8.08 9.26
C LYS A 247 -12.51 -9.04 9.82
N LEU A 248 -12.08 -10.22 10.31
CA LEU A 248 -12.96 -11.19 11.00
C LEU A 248 -13.25 -10.83 12.46
N GLY A 249 -12.69 -9.74 12.99
CA GLY A 249 -12.83 -9.35 14.39
C GLY A 249 -11.94 -10.12 15.36
N ASN A 250 -11.03 -10.96 14.89
CA ASN A 250 -10.06 -11.70 15.69
C ASN A 250 -8.87 -10.79 16.07
N TYR A 251 -9.17 -9.71 16.79
CA TYR A 251 -8.23 -8.61 17.04
C TYR A 251 -6.98 -9.03 17.83
N GLU A 252 -7.08 -9.99 18.77
CA GLU A 252 -5.94 -10.43 19.56
C GLU A 252 -4.91 -11.14 18.68
N ASP A 253 -5.37 -12.08 17.85
CA ASP A 253 -4.51 -12.79 16.90
C ASP A 253 -3.95 -11.82 15.85
N ALA A 254 -4.74 -10.88 15.36
CA ALA A 254 -4.29 -9.83 14.45
C ALA A 254 -3.13 -9.01 15.05
N ILE A 255 -3.28 -8.56 16.31
CA ILE A 255 -2.23 -7.84 17.05
C ILE A 255 -0.94 -8.66 17.12
N ASP A 256 -1.02 -9.97 17.35
CA ASP A 256 0.18 -10.81 17.42
C ASP A 256 0.90 -10.92 16.07
N TYR A 257 0.15 -11.00 14.97
CA TYR A 257 0.73 -10.98 13.63
C TYR A 257 1.29 -9.59 13.26
N TYR A 258 0.61 -8.49 13.58
CA TYR A 258 1.17 -7.13 13.40
C TYR A 258 2.45 -6.92 14.21
N LYS A 259 2.53 -7.42 15.45
CA LYS A 259 3.76 -7.38 16.23
C LYS A 259 4.88 -8.24 15.62
N ARG A 260 4.52 -9.32 14.93
CA ARG A 260 5.46 -10.14 14.17
C ARG A 260 5.99 -9.37 12.96
N PHE A 261 5.12 -8.67 12.22
CA PHE A 261 5.49 -7.77 11.14
C PHE A 261 6.43 -6.66 11.63
N MET A 262 6.11 -5.98 12.73
CA MET A 262 6.93 -4.93 13.32
C MET A 262 8.32 -5.39 13.80
N ARG A 263 8.54 -6.68 14.02
CA ARG A 263 9.89 -7.21 14.29
C ARG A 263 10.76 -7.29 13.04
N LEU A 264 10.16 -7.43 11.88
CA LEU A 264 10.83 -7.44 10.58
C LEU A 264 10.98 -6.01 10.03
N ARG A 265 9.97 -5.17 10.25
CA ARG A 265 9.89 -3.77 9.79
C ARG A 265 9.65 -2.80 10.96
N PRO A 266 10.67 -2.56 11.81
CA PRO A 266 10.47 -1.78 13.05
C PRO A 266 10.16 -0.30 12.83
N ASP A 267 10.53 0.25 11.68
CA ASP A 267 10.33 1.67 11.33
C ASP A 267 9.07 1.90 10.49
N GLU A 268 8.29 0.84 10.20
CA GLU A 268 7.06 0.91 9.41
C GLU A 268 5.90 1.38 10.29
N GLU A 269 5.29 2.53 9.99
CA GLU A 269 4.20 3.09 10.78
C GLU A 269 2.89 2.30 10.70
N SER A 270 2.65 1.59 9.58
CA SER A 270 1.41 0.86 9.33
C SER A 270 1.15 -0.23 10.38
N GLY A 271 2.18 -0.95 10.80
CA GLY A 271 2.04 -1.99 11.82
C GLY A 271 1.63 -1.45 13.18
N ASP A 272 2.28 -0.38 13.68
CA ASP A 272 1.90 0.27 14.93
C ASP A 272 0.50 0.89 14.83
N MET A 273 0.11 1.47 13.67
CA MET A 273 -1.24 1.98 13.41
C MET A 273 -2.27 0.86 13.56
N MET A 274 -2.09 -0.26 12.88
CA MET A 274 -3.05 -1.37 12.90
C MET A 274 -3.16 -2.05 14.27
N ILE A 275 -2.06 -2.14 15.04
CA ILE A 275 -2.12 -2.56 16.45
C ILE A 275 -2.98 -1.57 17.24
N GLY A 276 -2.78 -0.27 17.06
CA GLY A 276 -3.55 0.78 17.73
C GLY A 276 -5.05 0.68 17.45
N VAL A 277 -5.43 0.56 16.18
CA VAL A 277 -6.82 0.41 15.74
C VAL A 277 -7.44 -0.88 16.28
N SER A 278 -6.70 -2.01 16.24
CA SER A 278 -7.16 -3.29 16.80
C SER A 278 -7.42 -3.21 18.32
N LEU A 279 -6.57 -2.51 19.06
CA LEU A 279 -6.77 -2.28 20.50
C LEU A 279 -7.98 -1.40 20.79
N ILE A 280 -8.21 -0.37 19.98
CA ILE A 280 -9.39 0.49 20.08
C ILE A 280 -10.68 -0.32 19.83
N ALA A 281 -10.67 -1.21 18.83
CA ALA A 281 -11.80 -2.11 18.55
C ALA A 281 -12.10 -3.04 19.73
N GLN A 282 -11.08 -3.47 20.49
CA GLN A 282 -11.23 -4.22 21.75
C GLN A 282 -11.64 -3.34 22.95
N ASN A 283 -11.93 -2.06 22.75
CA ASN A 283 -12.18 -1.08 23.83
C ASN A 283 -10.97 -0.82 24.77
N ARG A 284 -9.75 -1.19 24.36
CA ARG A 284 -8.47 -0.89 25.04
C ARG A 284 -7.92 0.45 24.55
N ILE A 285 -8.74 1.50 24.61
CA ILE A 285 -8.53 2.78 23.92
C ILE A 285 -7.21 3.45 24.33
N GLN A 286 -6.88 3.43 25.63
CA GLN A 286 -5.64 4.07 26.12
C GLN A 286 -4.40 3.41 25.52
N GLU A 287 -4.36 2.09 25.44
CA GLU A 287 -3.25 1.35 24.83
C GLU A 287 -3.18 1.60 23.32
N GLY A 288 -4.33 1.65 22.65
CA GLY A 288 -4.41 2.00 21.24
C GLY A 288 -3.82 3.38 20.93
N VAL A 289 -4.13 4.39 21.75
CA VAL A 289 -3.54 5.74 21.62
C VAL A 289 -2.02 5.71 21.75
N GLU A 290 -1.44 4.89 22.62
CA GLU A 290 0.03 4.82 22.72
C GLU A 290 0.68 4.21 21.46
N TYR A 291 0.03 3.23 20.83
CA TYR A 291 0.49 2.66 19.56
C TYR A 291 0.32 3.65 18.39
N LEU A 292 -0.82 4.34 18.30
CA LEU A 292 -1.03 5.37 17.27
C LEU A 292 -0.03 6.53 17.40
N LYS A 293 0.39 6.88 18.62
CA LYS A 293 1.46 7.87 18.84
C LYS A 293 2.84 7.37 18.41
N LYS A 294 3.08 6.05 18.44
CA LYS A 294 4.31 5.50 17.87
C LYS A 294 4.26 5.55 16.36
N ALA A 295 3.14 5.15 15.76
CA ALA A 295 2.91 5.27 14.32
C ALA A 295 3.17 6.71 13.86
N GLU A 296 2.60 7.71 14.54
CA GLU A 296 2.76 9.12 14.22
C GLU A 296 4.22 9.60 14.26
N LYS A 297 5.06 9.03 15.13
CA LYS A 297 6.49 9.38 15.19
C LYS A 297 7.31 8.76 14.06
N ASN A 298 6.86 7.64 13.52
CA ASN A 298 7.54 6.91 12.47
C ASN A 298 7.03 7.27 11.07
N ILE A 299 6.08 8.21 10.96
CA ILE A 299 5.55 8.68 9.67
C ILE A 299 6.71 9.12 8.78
N SER A 300 6.85 8.46 7.63
CA SER A 300 7.79 8.84 6.58
C SER A 300 7.26 10.02 5.75
N ILE A 301 8.14 10.68 4.97
CA ILE A 301 7.76 11.82 4.11
C ILE A 301 6.74 11.38 3.05
N ASP A 302 6.84 10.14 2.58
CA ASP A 302 6.00 9.58 1.51
C ASP A 302 4.87 8.68 2.05
N SER A 303 4.58 8.75 3.37
CA SER A 303 3.56 7.91 3.98
C SER A 303 2.16 8.23 3.45
N THR A 304 1.45 7.20 3.04
CA THR A 304 0.03 7.28 2.67
C THR A 304 -0.91 7.18 3.88
N HIS A 305 -0.40 6.85 5.06
CA HIS A 305 -1.19 6.61 6.28
C HIS A 305 -1.36 7.87 7.16
N ASN A 306 -0.78 9.01 6.78
CA ASN A 306 -0.84 10.24 7.55
C ASN A 306 -2.26 10.58 8.01
N ASN A 307 -3.18 10.62 7.06
CA ASN A 307 -4.56 11.00 7.31
C ASN A 307 -5.24 10.05 8.31
N GLU A 308 -5.08 8.74 8.11
CA GLU A 308 -5.68 7.70 8.96
C GLU A 308 -5.12 7.75 10.39
N ILE A 309 -3.80 7.86 10.56
CA ILE A 309 -3.16 7.93 11.89
C ILE A 309 -3.69 9.12 12.68
N TYR A 310 -3.76 10.30 12.07
CA TYR A 310 -4.28 11.49 12.77
C TYR A 310 -5.78 11.40 13.06
N GLN A 311 -6.57 10.85 12.15
CA GLN A 311 -8.00 10.64 12.36
C GLN A 311 -8.26 9.71 13.54
N GLU A 312 -7.63 8.54 13.54
CA GLU A 312 -7.78 7.55 14.60
C GLU A 312 -7.30 8.07 15.96
N LEU A 313 -6.17 8.81 16.00
CA LEU A 313 -5.70 9.49 17.22
C LEU A 313 -6.73 10.46 17.77
N VAL A 314 -7.27 11.32 16.94
CA VAL A 314 -8.26 12.34 17.34
C VAL A 314 -9.53 11.67 17.88
N ILE A 315 -10.05 10.67 17.17
CA ILE A 315 -11.27 9.94 17.58
C ILE A 315 -11.03 9.21 18.91
N ALA A 316 -9.91 8.49 19.04
CA ALA A 316 -9.57 7.77 20.26
C ALA A 316 -9.39 8.70 21.46
N LEU A 317 -8.74 9.85 21.28
CA LEU A 317 -8.58 10.86 22.32
C LEU A 317 -9.92 11.47 22.74
N CYS A 318 -10.85 11.68 21.82
CA CYS A 318 -12.22 12.10 22.14
C CYS A 318 -12.95 11.07 22.99
N LYS A 319 -12.85 9.77 22.68
CA LYS A 319 -13.42 8.69 23.50
C LYS A 319 -12.87 8.68 24.92
N LEU A 320 -11.63 9.16 25.11
CA LEU A 320 -10.99 9.33 26.43
C LEU A 320 -11.29 10.71 27.09
N ASN A 321 -12.10 11.57 26.47
CA ASN A 321 -12.36 12.96 26.88
C ASN A 321 -11.08 13.85 26.95
N ARG A 322 -10.05 13.51 26.17
CA ARG A 322 -8.78 14.24 26.09
C ARG A 322 -8.81 15.29 24.96
N PHE A 323 -9.81 16.17 25.00
CA PHE A 323 -10.14 17.08 23.91
C PHE A 323 -9.02 18.05 23.53
N ASP A 324 -8.30 18.60 24.53
CA ASP A 324 -7.20 19.54 24.27
C ASP A 324 -6.04 18.86 23.52
N GLU A 325 -5.79 17.61 23.82
CA GLU A 325 -4.78 16.81 23.13
C GLU A 325 -5.25 16.43 21.72
N ALA A 326 -6.52 16.09 21.52
CA ALA A 326 -7.10 15.88 20.21
C ALA A 326 -6.93 17.12 19.31
N LEU A 327 -7.23 18.33 19.83
CA LEU A 327 -7.01 19.59 19.11
C LEU A 327 -5.53 19.86 18.81
N MET A 328 -4.61 19.44 19.68
CA MET A 328 -3.17 19.52 19.40
C MET A 328 -2.78 18.65 18.20
N TYR A 329 -3.31 17.41 18.08
CA TYR A 329 -3.03 16.54 16.95
C TYR A 329 -3.67 17.04 15.65
N ILE A 330 -4.88 17.63 15.71
CA ILE A 330 -5.47 18.31 14.55
C ILE A 330 -4.56 19.44 14.05
N LYS A 331 -4.03 20.27 14.95
CA LYS A 331 -3.08 21.31 14.56
C LYS A 331 -1.78 20.73 13.98
N LYS A 332 -1.32 19.59 14.50
CA LYS A 332 -0.11 18.92 14.02
C LYS A 332 -0.31 18.32 12.61
N SER A 333 -1.51 17.83 12.31
CA SER A 333 -1.84 17.29 10.98
C SER A 333 -1.79 18.34 9.86
N GLU A 334 -1.89 19.64 10.16
CA GLU A 334 -1.76 20.72 9.18
C GLU A 334 -0.38 20.73 8.47
N SER A 335 0.65 20.15 9.10
CA SER A 335 2.01 20.05 8.55
C SER A 335 2.33 18.66 7.97
N ALA A 336 1.38 17.74 7.98
CA ALA A 336 1.58 16.32 7.66
C ALA A 336 0.85 15.85 6.39
N ASP A 337 0.54 16.76 5.48
CA ASP A 337 -0.17 16.49 4.21
C ASP A 337 -1.48 15.70 4.40
N CYS A 338 -2.25 16.04 5.44
CA CYS A 338 -3.56 15.45 5.69
C CYS A 338 -4.66 16.19 4.93
N GLU A 339 -5.77 15.50 4.68
CA GLU A 339 -6.98 16.05 4.07
C GLU A 339 -7.57 17.17 4.93
N HIS A 340 -7.24 18.42 4.58
CA HIS A 340 -7.55 19.61 5.38
C HIS A 340 -9.03 19.72 5.78
N ASN A 341 -9.96 19.47 4.83
CA ASN A 341 -11.40 19.58 5.10
C ASN A 341 -11.90 18.48 6.03
N GLU A 342 -11.35 17.29 5.96
CA GLU A 342 -11.67 16.19 6.88
C GLU A 342 -11.18 16.49 8.29
N MET A 343 -9.95 16.98 8.43
CA MET A 343 -9.41 17.41 9.72
C MET A 343 -10.24 18.56 10.31
N LYS A 344 -10.78 19.43 9.47
CA LYS A 344 -11.70 20.51 9.90
C LYS A 344 -13.03 19.94 10.41
N VAL A 345 -13.58 18.89 9.79
CA VAL A 345 -14.76 18.18 10.31
C VAL A 345 -14.45 17.54 11.66
N LEU A 346 -13.29 16.89 11.81
CA LEU A 346 -12.88 16.32 13.10
C LEU A 346 -12.66 17.42 14.16
N GLN A 347 -12.15 18.58 13.80
CA GLN A 347 -12.07 19.73 14.72
C GLN A 347 -13.44 20.12 15.25
N GLY A 348 -14.42 20.20 14.37
CA GLY A 348 -15.82 20.46 14.74
C GLY A 348 -16.38 19.38 15.67
N TYR A 349 -16.10 18.11 15.37
CA TYR A 349 -16.48 16.96 16.23
C TYR A 349 -15.91 17.08 17.64
N VAL A 350 -14.61 17.41 17.76
CA VAL A 350 -13.94 17.58 19.06
C VAL A 350 -14.51 18.74 19.86
N LEU A 351 -14.72 19.90 19.20
CA LEU A 351 -15.28 21.10 19.85
C LEU A 351 -16.68 20.85 20.37
N MET A 352 -17.53 20.17 19.59
CA MET A 352 -18.89 19.80 20.05
C MET A 352 -18.84 18.84 21.24
N ASN A 353 -17.97 17.83 21.24
CA ASN A 353 -17.77 16.96 22.40
C ASN A 353 -17.28 17.73 23.64
N LYS A 354 -16.48 18.76 23.43
CA LYS A 354 -16.00 19.67 24.50
C LYS A 354 -17.09 20.61 25.02
N GLY A 355 -18.22 20.72 24.30
CA GLY A 355 -19.36 21.60 24.63
C GLY A 355 -19.31 22.96 23.91
N ASP A 356 -18.36 23.19 23.03
CA ASP A 356 -18.28 24.36 22.16
C ASP A 356 -19.07 24.14 20.86
N PHE A 357 -20.39 24.23 20.93
CA PHE A 357 -21.27 24.00 19.79
C PHE A 357 -21.16 25.08 18.71
N GLU A 358 -20.83 26.32 19.09
CA GLU A 358 -20.65 27.43 18.13
C GLU A 358 -19.37 27.22 17.31
N GLY A 359 -18.25 27.00 17.98
CA GLY A 359 -16.97 26.72 17.32
C GLY A 359 -17.04 25.45 16.44
N GLY A 360 -17.74 24.41 16.91
CA GLY A 360 -17.95 23.20 16.13
C GLY A 360 -18.75 23.47 14.85
N ARG A 361 -19.82 24.26 14.94
CA ARG A 361 -20.62 24.65 13.77
C ARG A 361 -19.84 25.48 12.77
N GLU A 362 -19.03 26.41 13.25
CA GLU A 362 -18.14 27.23 12.39
C GLU A 362 -17.15 26.34 11.62
N CYS A 363 -16.54 25.34 12.27
CA CYS A 363 -15.66 24.38 11.61
C CYS A 363 -16.37 23.62 10.49
N TYR A 364 -17.59 23.14 10.72
CA TYR A 364 -18.38 22.43 9.68
C TYR A 364 -18.74 23.34 8.51
N GLN A 365 -19.14 24.57 8.76
CA GLN A 365 -19.43 25.56 7.71
C GLN A 365 -18.18 25.87 6.88
N GLN A 366 -17.05 26.01 7.53
CA GLN A 366 -15.80 26.26 6.85
C GLN A 366 -15.36 25.06 6.01
N ALA A 367 -15.41 23.84 6.55
CA ALA A 367 -15.09 22.62 5.79
C ALA A 367 -15.96 22.49 4.53
N LEU A 368 -17.26 22.80 4.61
CA LEU A 368 -18.14 22.81 3.44
C LEU A 368 -17.75 23.88 2.43
N SER A 369 -17.48 25.10 2.89
CA SER A 369 -17.10 26.21 2.02
C SER A 369 -15.77 25.94 1.31
N ASP A 370 -14.75 25.49 2.06
CA ASP A 370 -13.39 25.28 1.54
C ASP A 370 -13.33 24.07 0.58
N SER A 371 -14.20 23.07 0.79
CA SER A 371 -14.35 21.92 -0.12
C SER A 371 -15.21 22.20 -1.35
N GLY A 372 -15.72 23.40 -1.52
CA GLY A 372 -16.69 23.70 -2.58
C GLY A 372 -18.00 22.94 -2.44
N TYR A 373 -18.39 22.64 -1.20
CA TYR A 373 -19.59 21.86 -0.86
C TYR A 373 -19.52 20.39 -1.35
N ALA A 374 -18.33 19.78 -1.26
CA ALA A 374 -18.12 18.40 -1.67
C ALA A 374 -19.07 17.42 -0.95
N PRO A 375 -19.77 16.51 -1.67
CA PRO A 375 -20.75 15.58 -1.09
C PRO A 375 -20.19 14.74 0.06
N MET A 376 -18.95 14.28 -0.03
CA MET A 376 -18.30 13.50 1.01
C MET A 376 -18.16 14.26 2.34
N ILE A 377 -17.89 15.57 2.29
CA ILE A 377 -17.78 16.39 3.51
C ILE A 377 -19.14 16.54 4.19
N TYR A 378 -20.24 16.66 3.44
CA TYR A 378 -21.58 16.61 4.00
C TYR A 378 -21.86 15.31 4.76
N LEU A 379 -21.49 14.17 4.15
CA LEU A 379 -21.68 12.86 4.79
C LEU A 379 -20.85 12.75 6.08
N LYS A 380 -19.57 13.12 6.04
CA LYS A 380 -18.69 13.10 7.21
C LYS A 380 -19.17 14.02 8.34
N ILE A 381 -19.75 15.19 8.01
CA ILE A 381 -20.39 16.05 9.00
C ILE A 381 -21.64 15.38 9.58
N GLY A 382 -22.46 14.74 8.75
CA GLY A 382 -23.63 13.98 9.22
C GLY A 382 -23.24 12.88 10.22
N MET A 383 -22.20 12.12 9.91
CA MET A 383 -21.64 11.08 10.79
C MET A 383 -21.10 11.69 12.11
N ALA A 384 -20.32 12.78 12.03
CA ALA A 384 -19.81 13.47 13.21
C ALA A 384 -20.90 14.01 14.12
N LEU A 385 -21.97 14.55 13.55
CA LEU A 385 -23.15 15.02 14.29
C LEU A 385 -23.90 13.85 14.95
N TYR A 386 -24.01 12.70 14.27
CA TYR A 386 -24.61 11.50 14.82
C TYR A 386 -23.82 10.98 16.03
N GLU A 387 -22.49 10.88 15.92
CA GLU A 387 -21.62 10.49 17.04
C GLU A 387 -21.73 11.44 18.23
N ASN A 388 -21.92 12.74 17.98
CA ASN A 388 -22.24 13.74 19.00
C ASN A 388 -23.67 13.69 19.53
N ARG A 389 -24.49 12.68 19.12
CA ARG A 389 -25.91 12.52 19.46
C ARG A 389 -26.83 13.66 19.01
N LEU A 390 -26.38 14.45 18.05
CA LEU A 390 -27.14 15.54 17.44
C LEU A 390 -27.97 15.02 16.25
N TYR A 391 -28.81 14.00 16.51
CA TYR A 391 -29.50 13.21 15.48
C TYR A 391 -30.34 14.04 14.51
N THR A 392 -31.02 15.08 14.99
CA THR A 392 -31.81 15.96 14.13
C THR A 392 -30.94 16.74 13.16
N ALA A 393 -29.76 17.21 13.61
CA ALA A 393 -28.82 17.91 12.74
C ALA A 393 -28.20 16.93 11.72
N ALA A 394 -27.82 15.72 12.14
CA ALA A 394 -27.32 14.67 11.26
C ALA A 394 -28.33 14.33 10.14
N TYR A 395 -29.60 14.12 10.51
CA TYR A 395 -30.68 13.90 9.56
C TYR A 395 -30.84 15.05 8.56
N MET A 396 -30.86 16.30 9.03
CA MET A 396 -31.01 17.46 8.16
C MET A 396 -29.84 17.61 7.19
N THR A 397 -28.63 17.35 7.66
CA THR A 397 -27.40 17.43 6.84
C THR A 397 -27.43 16.40 5.72
N THR A 398 -27.71 15.14 6.01
CA THR A 398 -27.75 14.09 4.97
C THR A 398 -28.98 14.21 4.07
N LYS A 399 -30.11 14.75 4.58
CA LYS A 399 -31.25 15.08 3.72
C LYS A 399 -30.90 16.12 2.67
N SER A 400 -30.24 17.19 3.07
CA SER A 400 -29.75 18.22 2.13
C SER A 400 -28.75 17.63 1.12
N LEU A 401 -27.87 16.73 1.55
CA LEU A 401 -26.96 16.02 0.65
C LEU A 401 -27.71 15.24 -0.43
N LEU A 402 -28.68 14.41 -0.03
CA LEU A 402 -29.47 13.59 -0.96
C LEU A 402 -30.39 14.41 -1.87
N GLU A 403 -30.80 15.61 -1.46
CA GLU A 403 -31.55 16.56 -2.30
C GLU A 403 -30.66 17.21 -3.39
N ILE A 404 -29.38 17.40 -3.11
CA ILE A 404 -28.39 18.04 -4.01
C ILE A 404 -27.74 17.01 -4.94
N CYS A 405 -27.28 15.88 -4.41
CA CYS A 405 -26.49 14.87 -5.11
C CYS A 405 -27.04 13.44 -4.87
N PRO A 406 -28.23 13.09 -5.36
CA PRO A 406 -28.86 11.81 -5.05
C PRO A 406 -28.15 10.60 -5.66
N GLU A 407 -27.39 10.77 -6.74
CA GLU A 407 -26.73 9.67 -7.45
C GLU A 407 -25.23 9.52 -7.16
N GLU A 408 -24.60 10.57 -6.67
CA GLU A 408 -23.15 10.61 -6.47
C GLU A 408 -22.70 9.99 -5.13
N MET A 409 -23.63 9.86 -4.16
CA MET A 409 -23.31 9.41 -2.80
C MET A 409 -24.20 8.23 -2.40
N VAL A 410 -23.86 7.04 -2.90
CA VAL A 410 -24.59 5.80 -2.61
C VAL A 410 -24.59 5.50 -1.10
N GLU A 411 -23.48 5.75 -0.43
CA GLU A 411 -23.29 5.51 1.00
C GLU A 411 -24.23 6.36 1.87
N ALA A 412 -24.57 7.56 1.40
CA ALA A 412 -25.43 8.47 2.15
C ALA A 412 -26.82 7.90 2.42
N TYR A 413 -27.32 6.98 1.59
CA TYR A 413 -28.64 6.37 1.78
C TYR A 413 -28.71 5.52 3.04
N ALA A 414 -27.69 4.71 3.32
CA ALA A 414 -27.64 3.88 4.52
C ALA A 414 -27.56 4.73 5.80
N TYR A 415 -26.67 5.72 5.82
CA TYR A 415 -26.55 6.63 6.97
C TYR A 415 -27.78 7.53 7.14
N HIS A 416 -28.41 8.00 6.05
CA HIS A 416 -29.63 8.78 6.16
C HIS A 416 -30.79 7.94 6.74
N ALA A 417 -30.93 6.69 6.31
CA ALA A 417 -31.89 5.76 6.90
C ALA A 417 -31.62 5.58 8.40
N LEU A 418 -30.37 5.36 8.81
CA LEU A 418 -29.98 5.30 10.22
C LEU A 418 -30.46 6.55 10.99
N PHE A 419 -30.21 7.75 10.44
CA PHE A 419 -30.58 9.00 11.10
C PHE A 419 -32.11 9.21 11.12
N CYS A 420 -32.85 8.78 10.09
CA CYS A 420 -34.32 8.75 10.11
C CYS A 420 -34.86 7.92 11.29
N TYR A 421 -34.29 6.74 11.53
CA TYR A 421 -34.64 5.89 12.68
C TYR A 421 -34.47 6.63 14.01
N TYR A 422 -33.32 7.29 14.23
CA TYR A 422 -33.07 8.01 15.48
C TYR A 422 -33.92 9.25 15.68
N VAL A 423 -34.40 9.89 14.61
CA VAL A 423 -35.35 11.03 14.71
C VAL A 423 -36.80 10.61 14.63
N ARG A 424 -37.11 9.29 14.65
CA ARG A 424 -38.49 8.72 14.64
C ARG A 424 -39.27 9.07 13.39
N LYS A 425 -38.64 9.04 12.23
CA LYS A 425 -39.28 9.21 10.93
C LYS A 425 -39.41 7.85 10.24
N ASP A 426 -40.32 7.03 10.77
CA ASP A 426 -40.40 5.61 10.43
C ASP A 426 -40.72 5.38 8.94
N ASP A 427 -41.56 6.20 8.32
CA ASP A 427 -41.89 6.09 6.89
C ASP A 427 -40.67 6.40 6.01
N GLU A 428 -39.91 7.49 6.30
CA GLU A 428 -38.68 7.84 5.60
C GLU A 428 -37.58 6.77 5.84
N TYR A 429 -37.49 6.22 7.05
CA TYR A 429 -36.60 5.13 7.37
C TYR A 429 -36.83 3.90 6.47
N LEU A 430 -38.07 3.45 6.34
CA LEU A 430 -38.41 2.28 5.52
C LEU A 430 -38.10 2.52 4.02
N GLU A 431 -38.38 3.72 3.53
CA GLU A 431 -38.10 4.12 2.17
C GLU A 431 -36.59 4.12 1.90
N TYR A 432 -35.79 4.86 2.69
CA TYR A 432 -34.36 4.99 2.48
C TYR A 432 -33.58 3.71 2.80
N ARG A 433 -34.03 2.90 3.75
CA ARG A 433 -33.53 1.55 3.99
C ARG A 433 -33.63 0.69 2.75
N LYS A 434 -34.77 0.68 2.09
CA LYS A 434 -34.97 -0.08 0.85
C LYS A 434 -33.98 0.37 -0.24
N ILE A 435 -33.86 1.69 -0.45
CA ILE A 435 -32.93 2.25 -1.43
C ILE A 435 -31.47 1.87 -1.10
N ALA A 436 -31.08 1.93 0.18
CA ALA A 436 -29.74 1.56 0.61
C ALA A 436 -29.42 0.09 0.27
N TYR A 437 -30.32 -0.83 0.57
CA TYR A 437 -30.14 -2.26 0.22
C TYR A 437 -30.17 -2.52 -1.30
N GLU A 438 -30.87 -1.70 -2.09
CA GLU A 438 -30.87 -1.81 -3.55
C GLU A 438 -29.56 -1.30 -4.16
N LYS A 439 -28.96 -0.24 -3.57
CA LYS A 439 -27.75 0.40 -4.10
C LYS A 439 -26.46 -0.26 -3.60
N ASP A 440 -26.37 -0.51 -2.30
CA ASP A 440 -25.21 -1.16 -1.65
C ASP A 440 -25.69 -2.07 -0.50
N PRO A 441 -25.98 -3.34 -0.80
CA PRO A 441 -26.45 -4.31 0.21
C PRO A 441 -25.48 -4.52 1.36
N LYS A 442 -24.15 -4.49 1.08
CA LYS A 442 -23.12 -4.74 2.10
C LYS A 442 -23.05 -3.60 3.11
N LEU A 443 -22.98 -2.37 2.64
CA LEU A 443 -22.98 -1.20 3.51
C LEU A 443 -24.32 -1.07 4.26
N ALA A 444 -25.43 -1.33 3.59
CA ALA A 444 -26.74 -1.30 4.21
C ALA A 444 -26.85 -2.31 5.37
N GLU A 445 -26.33 -3.53 5.19
CA GLU A 445 -26.28 -4.54 6.26
C GLU A 445 -25.37 -4.10 7.41
N MET A 446 -24.20 -3.55 7.10
CA MET A 446 -23.25 -3.06 8.11
C MET A 446 -23.84 -1.92 8.96
N VAL A 447 -24.55 -0.98 8.33
CA VAL A 447 -25.08 0.23 9.02
C VAL A 447 -26.43 -0.01 9.67
N LEU A 448 -27.28 -0.87 9.09
CA LEU A 448 -28.71 -1.02 9.45
C LEU A 448 -29.08 -2.43 9.91
N GLY A 449 -28.22 -3.43 9.77
CA GLY A 449 -28.54 -4.85 9.98
C GLY A 449 -29.07 -5.19 11.38
N GLU A 450 -28.59 -4.51 12.43
CA GLU A 450 -29.05 -4.70 13.81
C GLU A 450 -30.35 -3.92 14.15
N ILE A 451 -30.86 -3.08 13.24
CA ILE A 451 -32.01 -2.21 13.51
C ILE A 451 -33.30 -2.90 13.09
N THR A 452 -34.11 -3.26 14.08
CA THR A 452 -35.49 -3.72 13.90
C THR A 452 -36.44 -2.66 14.40
N LEU A 453 -37.48 -2.32 13.59
CA LEU A 453 -38.59 -1.44 14.02
C LEU A 453 -39.52 -2.13 15.04
#